data_da2b472e9ab2f5002ea93911c6ccc27a
#
_entry.id   da2b472e9ab2f5002ea93911c6ccc27a
#
_cell.length_a   1.000
_cell.length_b   1.000
_cell.length_c   1.000
_cell.angle_alpha   90.00
_cell.angle_beta   90.00
_cell.angle_gamma   90.00
#
_symmetry.space_group_name_H-M   'P 1'
#
loop_
_entity.id
_entity.type
_entity.pdbx_description
1 polymer ?
#
loop_
_entity_poly.entity_id
_entity_poly.type
_entity_poly.pdbx_seq_one_letter_code
_entity_poly.pdbx_strand_id
1 'polypeptide(L)'
;MKVVQLKIENFRGIESAELKFDGHALLVGSNNVGKSTICEALDLLLGPDRLNRFPPIEEYDFYNGRYLQPAQVEGEDPTPVKIRVEALLTDLSAEVLKRCAKHLEFWHIAEKRLLTEGEVKAATPGISIPCLRLETVGEYDPAEDEFNAETFYIHSPDAIEGEKETVRRDIKRLFGFLYLRALRTGSRALSLERGSLLDVLLRLQKVRTGLWEQTISRLKGLDIENDAAELEPVLTAIEERLSSYVPASKAGRKTKLYVSQLTREHLRKTMAFFLAMRDDQEAVPFQQAGTGTLNTLVLALLSFIAELKPDSVIFAMEEPEITVQPHTQRRIADYLLTHTKQAFVTSHSPYVIERFTPENTFLLARAGSGKLEAMCVADATGLKENDYKRYSRRGLSECMLGKGVIIVEGSTEYHALPVLARCLEGEDSALNPLDLAGVSIFDAESDSQIPKFAKFFQALGLKTFGFYDVKQRDATEKAKFAAVLDVNEEHKYKGFEQMLAAEVPVTRLRAFLQDLLDSGVDAAHYKIPTTLPTDDAAIKKLIVNVLSSTKGAGWSARLLEQCQSSERPTTAVEFLKKIYTYFPLPVVTPATGASAQTP
;
A
#
# COMPACT_ATOMS: atom_id res chain seq x y z
N MET A 1 -19.17 8.01 10.24
CA MET A 1 -18.55 9.14 9.53
C MET A 1 -17.73 8.62 8.37
N LYS A 2 -17.71 9.33 7.22
CA LYS A 2 -16.95 8.98 6.02
C LYS A 2 -16.30 10.22 5.41
N VAL A 3 -15.12 10.08 4.85
CA VAL A 3 -14.48 11.05 3.95
C VAL A 3 -14.98 10.76 2.55
N VAL A 4 -15.65 11.71 1.91
CA VAL A 4 -16.16 11.55 0.54
C VAL A 4 -15.35 12.33 -0.49
N GLN A 5 -14.59 13.33 -0.06
CA GLN A 5 -13.67 14.09 -0.91
C GLN A 5 -12.42 14.46 -0.10
N LEU A 6 -11.27 14.40 -0.75
CA LEU A 6 -9.98 14.84 -0.20
C LEU A 6 -9.27 15.66 -1.28
N LYS A 7 -8.82 16.86 -0.92
CA LYS A 7 -7.94 17.67 -1.74
C LYS A 7 -6.63 17.88 -1.03
N ILE A 8 -5.53 17.82 -1.76
CA ILE A 8 -4.18 17.98 -1.23
C ILE A 8 -3.44 18.96 -2.14
N GLU A 9 -2.79 19.95 -1.56
CA GLU A 9 -1.92 20.89 -2.27
C GLU A 9 -0.60 21.04 -1.52
N ASN A 10 0.50 20.98 -2.27
CA ASN A 10 1.88 21.19 -1.82
C ASN A 10 2.31 20.30 -0.63
N PHE A 11 1.82 19.07 -0.53
CA PHE A 11 2.15 18.21 0.59
C PHE A 11 3.03 17.03 0.16
N ARG A 12 4.25 16.98 0.68
CA ARG A 12 5.26 15.93 0.44
C ARG A 12 5.47 15.62 -1.04
N GLY A 13 5.13 14.39 -1.45
CA GLY A 13 5.24 13.95 -2.84
C GLY A 13 4.12 14.44 -3.76
N ILE A 14 3.15 15.20 -3.29
CA ILE A 14 1.98 15.64 -4.05
C ILE A 14 1.97 17.16 -4.19
N GLU A 15 2.02 17.66 -5.43
CA GLU A 15 1.79 19.06 -5.71
C GLU A 15 0.31 19.40 -5.64
N SER A 16 -0.53 18.59 -6.29
CA SER A 16 -1.99 18.71 -6.20
C SER A 16 -2.67 17.36 -6.39
N ALA A 17 -3.78 17.15 -5.69
CA ALA A 17 -4.65 15.99 -5.86
C ALA A 17 -6.08 16.33 -5.48
N GLU A 18 -7.04 15.74 -6.18
CA GLU A 18 -8.44 15.71 -5.78
C GLU A 18 -8.95 14.28 -5.92
N LEU A 19 -9.43 13.70 -4.82
CA LEU A 19 -9.88 12.33 -4.71
C LEU A 19 -11.30 12.29 -4.18
N LYS A 20 -12.15 11.43 -4.76
CA LYS A 20 -13.53 11.20 -4.31
C LYS A 20 -13.72 9.74 -3.95
N PHE A 21 -14.39 9.48 -2.83
CA PHE A 21 -14.58 8.15 -2.27
C PHE A 21 -16.05 7.90 -1.96
N ASP A 22 -16.52 6.69 -2.24
CA ASP A 22 -17.89 6.25 -1.88
C ASP A 22 -17.90 5.40 -0.60
N GLY A 23 -16.79 4.79 -0.25
CA GLY A 23 -16.66 3.89 0.88
C GLY A 23 -15.20 3.64 1.25
N HIS A 24 -14.84 2.36 1.42
CA HIS A 24 -13.44 1.96 1.61
C HIS A 24 -12.61 2.36 0.38
N ALA A 25 -11.33 2.60 0.58
CA ALA A 25 -10.41 2.94 -0.50
C ALA A 25 -9.12 2.13 -0.39
N LEU A 26 -8.89 1.26 -1.35
CA LEU A 26 -7.60 0.62 -1.57
C LEU A 26 -6.80 1.46 -2.56
N LEU A 27 -5.64 1.93 -2.15
CA LEU A 27 -4.75 2.78 -2.94
C LEU A 27 -3.62 1.91 -3.50
N VAL A 28 -3.62 1.72 -4.82
CA VAL A 28 -2.67 0.88 -5.56
C VAL A 28 -1.84 1.76 -6.50
N GLY A 29 -0.62 1.40 -6.76
CA GLY A 29 0.27 2.12 -7.68
C GLY A 29 1.74 1.88 -7.39
N SER A 30 2.63 2.42 -8.21
CA SER A 30 4.08 2.26 -8.07
C SER A 30 4.61 2.84 -6.75
N ASN A 31 5.85 2.47 -6.39
CA ASN A 31 6.54 3.09 -5.25
C ASN A 31 6.69 4.59 -5.49
N ASN A 32 6.62 5.37 -4.42
CA ASN A 32 6.73 6.84 -4.42
C ASN A 32 5.65 7.59 -5.23
N VAL A 33 4.56 6.93 -5.66
CA VAL A 33 3.46 7.62 -6.36
C VAL A 33 2.67 8.57 -5.46
N GLY A 34 2.68 8.36 -4.13
CA GLY A 34 1.96 9.20 -3.16
C GLY A 34 0.93 8.46 -2.31
N LYS A 35 0.90 7.11 -2.33
CA LYS A 35 -0.03 6.30 -1.52
C LYS A 35 0.01 6.65 -0.03
N SER A 36 1.20 6.59 0.58
CA SER A 36 1.39 6.94 2.00
C SER A 36 1.09 8.41 2.27
N THR A 37 1.39 9.29 1.32
CA THR A 37 1.12 10.73 1.44
C THR A 37 -0.37 11.02 1.61
N ILE A 38 -1.27 10.26 0.95
CA ILE A 38 -2.72 10.37 1.16
C ILE A 38 -3.11 10.01 2.61
N CYS A 39 -2.58 8.91 3.15
CA CYS A 39 -2.84 8.52 4.54
C CYS A 39 -2.29 9.55 5.54
N GLU A 40 -1.11 10.10 5.26
CA GLU A 40 -0.49 11.13 6.09
C GLU A 40 -1.21 12.48 6.00
N ALA A 41 -1.77 12.84 4.83
CA ALA A 41 -2.63 14.01 4.68
C ALA A 41 -3.92 13.87 5.51
N LEU A 42 -4.54 12.69 5.50
CA LEU A 42 -5.67 12.39 6.37
C LEU A 42 -5.29 12.47 7.86
N ASP A 43 -4.09 12.00 8.24
CA ASP A 43 -3.59 12.12 9.63
C ASP A 43 -3.34 13.57 10.02
N LEU A 44 -2.80 14.38 9.13
CA LEU A 44 -2.59 15.82 9.36
C LEU A 44 -3.92 16.54 9.61
N LEU A 45 -4.96 16.23 8.84
CA LEU A 45 -6.27 16.86 8.93
C LEU A 45 -7.11 16.31 10.08
N LEU A 46 -7.27 14.98 10.19
CA LEU A 46 -8.21 14.31 11.09
C LEU A 46 -7.56 13.78 12.36
N GLY A 47 -6.25 13.57 12.35
CA GLY A 47 -5.51 13.00 13.48
C GLY A 47 -5.53 13.92 14.70
N PRO A 48 -6.05 13.46 15.86
CA PRO A 48 -6.19 14.33 17.05
C PRO A 48 -4.86 14.68 17.70
N ASP A 49 -3.80 13.93 17.42
CA ASP A 49 -2.51 14.08 18.09
C ASP A 49 -1.39 14.54 17.11
N ARG A 50 -1.66 14.65 15.80
CA ARG A 50 -0.65 14.97 14.77
C ARG A 50 -0.11 16.38 14.92
N LEU A 51 -0.98 17.38 15.06
CA LEU A 51 -0.63 18.79 15.20
C LEU A 51 -0.13 19.18 16.61
N ASN A 52 -0.10 18.24 17.57
CA ASN A 52 0.47 18.49 18.91
C ASN A 52 1.96 18.09 19.00
N ARG A 53 2.57 17.73 17.91
CA ARG A 53 4.02 17.59 17.80
C ARG A 53 4.60 18.99 17.63
N PHE A 54 5.83 19.17 18.04
CA PHE A 54 6.55 20.41 17.79
C PHE A 54 7.85 20.07 17.07
N PRO A 55 8.08 20.63 15.89
CA PRO A 55 7.13 21.35 15.05
C PRO A 55 6.01 20.44 14.50
N PRO A 56 4.82 20.98 14.16
CA PRO A 56 3.70 20.19 13.62
C PRO A 56 3.95 19.67 12.20
N ILE A 57 4.69 20.43 11.41
CA ILE A 57 5.20 20.11 10.05
C ILE A 57 6.66 20.53 9.96
N GLU A 58 7.37 20.01 8.95
CA GLU A 58 8.79 20.26 8.71
C GLU A 58 9.02 20.63 7.22
N GLU A 59 10.23 21.05 6.83
CA GLU A 59 10.58 21.45 5.46
C GLU A 59 10.20 20.38 4.43
N TYR A 60 10.45 19.11 4.75
CA TYR A 60 10.15 17.99 3.85
C TYR A 60 8.67 17.58 3.80
N ASP A 61 7.80 18.22 4.60
CA ASP A 61 6.37 18.09 4.45
C ASP A 61 5.83 18.96 3.28
N PHE A 62 6.62 19.93 2.78
CA PHE A 62 6.30 20.70 1.58
C PHE A 62 6.71 19.97 0.31
N TYR A 63 5.97 20.20 -0.79
CA TYR A 63 6.27 19.58 -2.07
C TYR A 63 7.68 19.99 -2.55
N ASN A 64 8.53 18.99 -2.81
CA ASN A 64 9.95 19.16 -3.13
C ASN A 64 10.77 19.98 -2.10
N GLY A 65 10.33 20.05 -0.84
CA GLY A 65 10.97 20.86 0.20
C GLY A 65 10.85 22.39 -0.03
N ARG A 66 9.95 22.81 -0.92
CA ARG A 66 9.79 24.23 -1.29
C ARG A 66 8.76 24.90 -0.38
N TYR A 67 9.19 25.36 0.77
CA TYR A 67 8.34 26.11 1.73
C TYR A 67 8.37 27.63 1.49
N LEU A 68 9.31 28.13 0.64
CA LEU A 68 9.40 29.52 0.20
C LEU A 68 9.45 29.59 -1.32
N GLN A 69 8.72 30.53 -1.91
CA GLN A 69 8.89 30.93 -3.31
C GLN A 69 9.88 32.09 -3.39
N PRO A 70 10.87 32.04 -4.30
CA PRO A 70 11.77 33.16 -4.54
C PRO A 70 10.98 34.43 -4.87
N ALA A 71 11.46 35.57 -4.39
CA ALA A 71 10.90 36.86 -4.75
C ALA A 71 10.87 37.04 -6.27
N GLN A 72 9.77 37.56 -6.80
CA GLN A 72 9.63 37.82 -8.24
C GLN A 72 10.29 39.13 -8.67
N VAL A 73 10.51 40.04 -7.70
CA VAL A 73 11.15 41.34 -7.89
C VAL A 73 12.37 41.42 -6.99
N GLU A 74 13.45 41.98 -7.52
CA GLU A 74 14.71 42.16 -6.78
C GLU A 74 14.48 43.13 -5.60
N GLY A 75 14.68 42.63 -4.36
CA GLY A 75 14.48 43.39 -3.11
C GLY A 75 13.19 43.09 -2.36
N GLU A 76 12.35 42.18 -2.85
CA GLU A 76 11.20 41.64 -2.06
C GLU A 76 11.60 40.38 -1.31
N ASP A 77 10.96 40.14 -0.16
CA ASP A 77 11.16 38.92 0.62
C ASP A 77 10.49 37.70 -0.05
N PRO A 78 11.06 36.49 0.09
CA PRO A 78 10.44 35.27 -0.38
C PRO A 78 9.06 35.07 0.24
N THR A 79 8.10 34.57 -0.54
CA THR A 79 6.71 34.36 -0.08
C THR A 79 6.54 32.93 0.45
N PRO A 80 5.96 32.74 1.65
CA PRO A 80 5.67 31.41 2.17
C PRO A 80 4.71 30.61 1.27
N VAL A 81 5.06 29.35 1.00
CA VAL A 81 4.20 28.39 0.31
C VAL A 81 3.30 27.74 1.37
N LYS A 82 2.03 27.53 1.03
CA LYS A 82 1.08 26.90 1.94
C LYS A 82 0.83 25.45 1.56
N ILE A 83 0.93 24.56 2.53
CA ILE A 83 0.33 23.22 2.47
C ILE A 83 -1.17 23.40 2.71
N ARG A 84 -2.01 22.76 1.89
CA ARG A 84 -3.45 22.70 2.10
C ARG A 84 -3.94 21.27 2.00
N VAL A 85 -4.66 20.82 3.01
CA VAL A 85 -5.35 19.53 3.02
C VAL A 85 -6.79 19.77 3.39
N GLU A 86 -7.70 19.60 2.43
CA GLU A 86 -9.14 19.75 2.62
C GLU A 86 -9.82 18.39 2.55
N ALA A 87 -10.76 18.11 3.46
CA ALA A 87 -11.66 16.97 3.32
C ALA A 87 -13.10 17.34 3.65
N LEU A 88 -13.99 16.62 2.94
CA LEU A 88 -15.43 16.68 3.16
C LEU A 88 -15.89 15.39 3.84
N LEU A 89 -16.53 15.53 4.99
CA LEU A 89 -16.97 14.45 5.86
C LEU A 89 -18.50 14.34 5.84
N THR A 90 -19.02 13.13 5.68
CA THR A 90 -20.44 12.80 5.72
C THR A 90 -20.73 11.69 6.75
N ASP A 91 -21.97 11.26 6.88
CA ASP A 91 -22.39 10.24 7.87
C ASP A 91 -21.91 10.61 9.30
N LEU A 92 -22.09 11.86 9.67
CA LEU A 92 -21.61 12.43 10.93
C LEU A 92 -22.34 11.80 12.12
N SER A 93 -21.62 11.54 13.22
CA SER A 93 -22.24 11.07 14.47
C SER A 93 -23.12 12.15 15.09
N ALA A 94 -24.11 11.74 15.90
CA ALA A 94 -25.00 12.67 16.58
C ALA A 94 -24.25 13.72 17.44
N GLU A 95 -23.11 13.32 18.04
CA GLU A 95 -22.30 14.24 18.83
C GLU A 95 -21.56 15.27 17.96
N VAL A 96 -21.03 14.86 16.80
CA VAL A 96 -20.42 15.78 15.82
C VAL A 96 -21.47 16.73 15.25
N LEU A 97 -22.65 16.22 14.85
CA LEU A 97 -23.76 17.07 14.38
C LEU A 97 -24.15 18.13 15.41
N LYS A 98 -24.22 17.75 16.69
CA LYS A 98 -24.56 18.69 17.77
C LYS A 98 -23.46 19.73 18.02
N ARG A 99 -22.19 19.30 18.07
CA ARG A 99 -21.08 20.20 18.41
C ARG A 99 -20.64 21.09 17.26
N CYS A 100 -20.81 20.64 16.03
CA CYS A 100 -20.42 21.36 14.83
C CYS A 100 -21.62 21.96 14.08
N ALA A 101 -22.79 22.07 14.71
CA ALA A 101 -24.06 22.45 14.07
C ALA A 101 -23.97 23.71 13.19
N LYS A 102 -23.23 24.73 13.63
CA LYS A 102 -23.04 26.00 12.90
C LYS A 102 -22.10 25.91 11.69
N HIS A 103 -21.30 24.85 11.61
CA HIS A 103 -20.32 24.63 10.54
C HIS A 103 -20.80 23.63 9.48
N LEU A 104 -22.04 23.13 9.60
CA LEU A 104 -22.59 22.14 8.68
C LEU A 104 -22.94 22.76 7.34
N GLU A 105 -22.59 22.04 6.29
CA GLU A 105 -23.02 22.23 4.92
C GLU A 105 -23.85 21.01 4.47
N PHE A 106 -24.34 20.99 3.23
CA PHE A 106 -25.14 19.88 2.72
C PHE A 106 -24.54 19.30 1.44
N TRP A 107 -24.44 17.98 1.41
CA TRP A 107 -23.89 17.21 0.30
C TRP A 107 -25.00 16.54 -0.49
N HIS A 108 -25.04 16.77 -1.81
CA HIS A 108 -25.95 16.08 -2.71
C HIS A 108 -25.43 14.66 -3.02
N ILE A 109 -26.18 13.63 -2.60
CA ILE A 109 -25.69 12.23 -2.65
C ILE A 109 -25.45 11.76 -4.08
N ALA A 110 -26.44 11.95 -4.98
CA ALA A 110 -26.37 11.45 -6.35
C ALA A 110 -25.40 12.25 -7.23
N GLU A 111 -25.36 13.58 -7.08
CA GLU A 111 -24.50 14.46 -7.90
C GLU A 111 -23.08 14.58 -7.36
N LYS A 112 -22.81 14.06 -6.15
CA LYS A 112 -21.50 14.10 -5.48
C LYS A 112 -20.89 15.51 -5.46
N ARG A 113 -21.70 16.51 -5.02
CA ARG A 113 -21.31 17.93 -4.87
C ARG A 113 -21.96 18.58 -3.65
N LEU A 114 -21.40 19.70 -3.25
CA LEU A 114 -22.04 20.58 -2.24
C LEU A 114 -23.27 21.26 -2.83
N LEU A 115 -24.30 21.46 -1.99
CA LEU A 115 -25.46 22.28 -2.32
C LEU A 115 -25.15 23.75 -2.00
N THR A 116 -25.65 24.64 -2.84
CA THR A 116 -25.68 26.08 -2.57
C THR A 116 -26.77 26.41 -1.55
N GLU A 117 -26.70 27.56 -0.88
CA GLU A 117 -27.71 27.98 0.10
C GLU A 117 -29.14 28.01 -0.45
N GLY A 118 -29.29 28.38 -1.72
CA GLY A 118 -30.59 28.38 -2.40
C GLY A 118 -31.16 26.98 -2.60
N GLU A 119 -30.28 26.02 -2.95
CA GLU A 119 -30.65 24.61 -3.16
C GLU A 119 -30.98 23.92 -1.83
N VAL A 120 -30.28 24.26 -0.73
CA VAL A 120 -30.57 23.70 0.61
C VAL A 120 -32.00 24.05 1.05
N LYS A 121 -32.47 25.29 0.79
CA LYS A 121 -33.83 25.73 1.11
C LYS A 121 -34.90 25.04 0.28
N ALA A 122 -34.55 24.59 -0.93
CA ALA A 122 -35.46 23.93 -1.88
C ALA A 122 -35.34 22.40 -1.88
N ALA A 123 -34.38 21.83 -1.14
CA ALA A 123 -34.06 20.40 -1.21
C ALA A 123 -35.17 19.51 -0.65
N THR A 124 -35.51 18.47 -1.40
CA THR A 124 -36.43 17.41 -0.96
C THR A 124 -35.71 16.52 0.08
N PRO A 125 -36.39 16.11 1.16
CA PRO A 125 -35.79 15.19 2.14
C PRO A 125 -35.28 13.90 1.47
N GLY A 126 -34.04 13.47 1.78
CA GLY A 126 -33.41 12.26 1.24
C GLY A 126 -32.47 12.47 0.05
N ILE A 127 -32.43 13.66 -0.57
CA ILE A 127 -31.51 13.97 -1.66
C ILE A 127 -30.15 14.43 -1.13
N SER A 128 -30.13 15.07 0.03
CA SER A 128 -28.91 15.61 0.65
C SER A 128 -28.72 15.11 2.08
N ILE A 129 -27.46 15.10 2.50
CA ILE A 129 -27.06 14.78 3.87
C ILE A 129 -26.17 15.89 4.43
N PRO A 130 -26.23 16.13 5.75
CA PRO A 130 -25.33 17.09 6.39
C PRO A 130 -23.88 16.62 6.26
N CYS A 131 -23.00 17.55 5.98
CA CYS A 131 -21.57 17.32 5.84
C CYS A 131 -20.77 18.38 6.58
N LEU A 132 -19.50 18.06 6.83
CA LEU A 132 -18.55 18.95 7.47
C LEU A 132 -17.32 19.06 6.58
N ARG A 133 -16.93 20.28 6.23
CA ARG A 133 -15.76 20.54 5.40
C ARG A 133 -14.67 21.18 6.25
N LEU A 134 -13.51 20.52 6.27
CA LEU A 134 -12.35 20.89 7.08
C LEU A 134 -11.15 21.16 6.18
N GLU A 135 -10.30 22.09 6.57
CA GLU A 135 -9.04 22.38 5.91
C GLU A 135 -7.92 22.47 6.96
N THR A 136 -6.80 21.82 6.71
CA THR A 136 -5.55 22.10 7.42
C THR A 136 -4.66 22.92 6.53
N VAL A 137 -4.19 24.06 7.06
CA VAL A 137 -3.20 24.93 6.41
C VAL A 137 -1.91 24.81 7.19
N GLY A 138 -0.82 24.56 6.48
CA GLY A 138 0.53 24.55 7.03
C GLY A 138 1.39 25.57 6.30
N GLU A 139 2.19 26.35 7.03
CA GLU A 139 3.07 27.36 6.46
C GLU A 139 4.30 27.58 7.34
N TYR A 140 5.35 28.10 6.74
CA TYR A 140 6.51 28.61 7.43
C TYR A 140 6.30 30.08 7.77
N ASP A 141 6.57 30.43 9.03
CA ASP A 141 6.55 31.82 9.51
C ASP A 141 7.99 32.36 9.53
N PRO A 142 8.34 33.27 8.60
CA PRO A 142 9.69 33.83 8.55
C PRO A 142 10.03 34.73 9.75
N ALA A 143 9.02 35.27 10.45
CA ALA A 143 9.26 36.19 11.55
C ALA A 143 9.69 35.45 12.82
N GLU A 144 9.11 34.27 13.06
CA GLU A 144 9.41 33.43 14.23
C GLU A 144 10.37 32.27 13.90
N ASP A 145 10.73 32.07 12.61
CA ASP A 145 11.52 30.93 12.11
C ASP A 145 10.91 29.57 12.51
N GLU A 146 9.58 29.47 12.39
CA GLU A 146 8.82 28.29 12.81
C GLU A 146 7.88 27.78 11.73
N PHE A 147 7.65 26.46 11.75
CA PHE A 147 6.66 25.80 10.92
C PHE A 147 5.37 25.60 11.69
N ASN A 148 4.28 26.22 11.22
CA ASN A 148 2.98 26.20 11.85
C ASN A 148 1.96 25.44 11.01
N ALA A 149 1.02 24.75 11.67
CA ALA A 149 -0.11 24.11 11.00
C ALA A 149 -1.35 24.11 11.87
N GLU A 150 -2.46 24.54 11.31
CA GLU A 150 -3.75 24.57 11.99
C GLU A 150 -4.87 24.01 11.12
N THR A 151 -5.91 23.47 11.77
CA THR A 151 -7.11 22.97 11.08
C THR A 151 -8.29 23.86 11.35
N PHE A 152 -9.01 24.19 10.29
CA PHE A 152 -10.14 25.12 10.30
C PHE A 152 -11.42 24.46 9.78
N TYR A 153 -12.57 25.00 10.22
CA TYR A 153 -13.83 24.80 9.53
C TYR A 153 -13.87 25.73 8.31
N ILE A 154 -14.15 25.20 7.12
CA ILE A 154 -14.27 26.04 5.91
C ILE A 154 -15.53 26.90 6.00
N HIS A 155 -16.66 26.29 6.43
CA HIS A 155 -17.87 27.05 6.73
C HIS A 155 -17.82 27.57 8.18
N SER A 156 -17.53 28.87 8.34
CA SER A 156 -17.37 29.55 9.62
C SER A 156 -18.24 30.84 9.65
N PRO A 157 -19.56 30.69 9.78
CA PRO A 157 -20.50 31.83 9.61
C PRO A 157 -20.37 32.93 10.68
N ASP A 158 -19.84 32.61 11.86
CA ASP A 158 -19.66 33.56 12.97
C ASP A 158 -18.26 34.20 13.01
N ALA A 159 -17.37 33.81 12.11
CA ALA A 159 -16.02 34.34 12.05
C ALA A 159 -16.00 35.75 11.42
N ILE A 160 -15.01 36.56 11.81
CA ILE A 160 -14.76 37.86 11.19
C ILE A 160 -14.46 37.63 9.70
N GLU A 161 -14.85 38.57 8.84
CA GLU A 161 -14.68 38.46 7.40
C GLU A 161 -13.22 38.18 7.05
N GLY A 162 -13.00 37.01 6.38
CA GLY A 162 -11.67 36.52 6.02
C GLY A 162 -11.00 35.55 7.01
N GLU A 163 -11.57 35.39 8.23
CA GLU A 163 -11.07 34.43 9.23
C GLU A 163 -11.85 33.11 9.17
N LYS A 164 -11.26 32.03 9.70
CA LYS A 164 -11.89 30.73 9.86
C LYS A 164 -11.77 30.28 11.31
N GLU A 165 -12.80 29.61 11.83
CA GLU A 165 -12.73 29.03 13.17
C GLU A 165 -11.86 27.76 13.18
N THR A 166 -11.01 27.64 14.21
CA THR A 166 -10.12 26.48 14.38
C THR A 166 -10.85 25.26 14.91
N VAL A 167 -10.48 24.09 14.40
CA VAL A 167 -11.01 22.80 14.87
C VAL A 167 -10.23 22.32 16.09
N ARG A 168 -10.87 22.33 17.22
CA ARG A 168 -10.26 21.93 18.49
C ARG A 168 -9.97 20.42 18.53
N ARG A 169 -8.95 20.04 19.29
CA ARG A 169 -8.51 18.66 19.48
C ARG A 169 -9.62 17.72 20.01
N ASP A 170 -10.48 18.22 20.90
CA ASP A 170 -11.59 17.42 21.43
C ASP A 170 -12.61 17.05 20.34
N ILE A 171 -12.82 17.93 19.35
CA ILE A 171 -13.64 17.64 18.16
C ILE A 171 -12.94 16.61 17.26
N LYS A 172 -11.64 16.77 16.97
CA LYS A 172 -10.89 15.76 16.18
C LYS A 172 -10.97 14.35 16.79
N ARG A 173 -11.02 14.24 18.11
CA ARG A 173 -11.21 12.95 18.79
C ARG A 173 -12.57 12.29 18.52
N LEU A 174 -13.60 13.06 18.19
CA LEU A 174 -14.91 12.53 17.84
C LEU A 174 -14.94 11.94 16.43
N PHE A 175 -14.02 12.34 15.56
CA PHE A 175 -13.94 11.82 14.20
C PHE A 175 -13.52 10.35 14.15
N GLY A 176 -12.91 9.83 15.23
CA GLY A 176 -12.55 8.43 15.33
C GLY A 176 -11.47 7.99 14.32
N PHE A 177 -10.68 8.92 13.81
CA PHE A 177 -9.62 8.62 12.86
C PHE A 177 -8.43 7.92 13.53
N LEU A 178 -7.98 6.83 12.93
CA LEU A 178 -6.85 6.02 13.39
C LEU A 178 -5.90 5.77 12.22
N TYR A 179 -4.67 6.22 12.35
CA TYR A 179 -3.64 6.00 11.36
C TYR A 179 -2.61 4.96 11.84
N LEU A 180 -2.46 3.92 11.05
CA LEU A 180 -1.51 2.83 11.26
C LEU A 180 -0.48 2.87 10.14
N ARG A 181 0.67 3.43 10.45
CA ARG A 181 1.84 3.41 9.55
C ARG A 181 2.29 1.97 9.33
N ALA A 182 2.96 1.75 8.19
CA ALA A 182 3.50 0.45 7.84
C ALA A 182 4.13 -0.24 9.07
N LEU A 183 3.66 -1.43 9.38
CA LEU A 183 4.04 -2.22 10.57
C LEU A 183 5.50 -2.71 10.47
N ARG A 184 6.43 -1.84 10.06
CA ARG A 184 7.86 -2.16 9.98
C ARG A 184 8.44 -2.68 11.30
N THR A 185 7.75 -2.39 12.41
CA THR A 185 8.04 -3.00 13.70
C THR A 185 6.73 -3.25 14.44
N GLY A 186 6.24 -4.49 14.45
CA GLY A 186 5.14 -4.91 15.34
C GLY A 186 5.39 -4.48 16.80
N SER A 187 6.65 -4.27 17.15
CA SER A 187 7.09 -3.72 18.43
C SER A 187 6.51 -2.34 18.76
N ARG A 188 6.39 -1.44 17.80
CA ARG A 188 5.83 -0.11 18.05
C ARG A 188 4.30 -0.12 18.21
N ALA A 189 3.61 -0.98 17.48
CA ALA A 189 2.16 -1.13 17.59
C ALA A 189 1.73 -1.65 18.96
N LEU A 190 2.55 -2.50 19.56
CA LEU A 190 2.33 -3.16 20.86
C LEU A 190 3.04 -2.46 22.02
N SER A 191 3.78 -1.40 21.78
CA SER A 191 4.37 -0.57 22.83
C SER A 191 3.28 0.23 23.56
N LEU A 192 3.63 0.78 24.72
CA LEU A 192 2.78 1.72 25.46
C LEU A 192 3.07 3.19 25.08
N GLU A 193 3.85 3.41 24.01
CA GLU A 193 4.13 4.74 23.49
C GLU A 193 2.84 5.44 23.01
N ARG A 194 2.87 6.77 23.02
CA ARG A 194 1.70 7.57 22.60
C ARG A 194 1.33 7.27 21.15
N GLY A 195 0.05 6.94 20.93
CA GLY A 195 -0.50 6.66 19.62
C GLY A 195 -0.24 5.23 19.10
N SER A 196 0.35 4.34 19.90
CA SER A 196 0.37 2.91 19.61
C SER A 196 -1.04 2.29 19.74
N LEU A 197 -1.27 1.11 19.16
CA LEU A 197 -2.57 0.43 19.28
C LEU A 197 -2.94 0.14 20.72
N LEU A 198 -1.99 -0.28 21.53
CA LEU A 198 -2.21 -0.57 22.94
C LEU A 198 -2.53 0.71 23.73
N ASP A 199 -1.84 1.82 23.47
CA ASP A 199 -2.17 3.13 24.08
C ASP A 199 -3.56 3.62 23.67
N VAL A 200 -3.96 3.43 22.41
CA VAL A 200 -5.31 3.75 21.92
C VAL A 200 -6.35 2.91 22.66
N LEU A 201 -6.13 1.61 22.78
CA LEU A 201 -7.03 0.68 23.47
C LEU A 201 -7.21 1.06 24.95
N LEU A 202 -6.11 1.27 25.68
CA LEU A 202 -6.13 1.67 27.10
C LEU A 202 -6.85 3.01 27.30
N ARG A 203 -6.73 3.93 26.33
CA ARG A 203 -7.45 5.21 26.34
C ARG A 203 -8.95 5.00 26.14
N LEU A 204 -9.35 4.17 25.17
CA LEU A 204 -10.76 3.87 24.87
C LEU A 204 -11.45 3.20 26.05
N GLN A 205 -10.76 2.27 26.72
CA GLN A 205 -11.24 1.60 27.92
C GLN A 205 -11.20 2.47 29.19
N LYS A 206 -10.69 3.71 29.11
CA LYS A 206 -10.55 4.65 30.24
C LYS A 206 -9.68 4.15 31.41
N VAL A 207 -8.91 3.08 31.21
CA VAL A 207 -8.07 2.49 32.27
C VAL A 207 -6.68 3.13 32.36
N ARG A 208 -6.31 3.96 31.39
CA ARG A 208 -4.97 4.53 31.24
C ARG A 208 -4.50 5.34 32.46
N THR A 209 -5.36 6.21 33.02
CA THR A 209 -4.98 7.06 34.15
C THR A 209 -4.73 6.25 35.40
N GLY A 210 -5.63 5.34 35.73
CA GLY A 210 -5.51 4.47 36.90
C GLY A 210 -4.28 3.55 36.83
N LEU A 211 -3.97 3.01 35.63
CA LEU A 211 -2.78 2.18 35.41
C LEU A 211 -1.49 2.91 35.80
N TRP A 212 -1.32 4.16 35.30
CA TRP A 212 -0.10 4.93 35.58
C TRP A 212 0.00 5.33 37.05
N GLU A 213 -1.07 5.81 37.65
CA GLU A 213 -1.08 6.26 39.04
C GLU A 213 -0.80 5.10 40.01
N GLN A 214 -1.46 3.95 39.80
CA GLN A 214 -1.23 2.77 40.62
C GLN A 214 0.19 2.22 40.46
N THR A 215 0.71 2.15 39.24
CA THR A 215 2.08 1.66 39.00
C THR A 215 3.11 2.58 39.62
N ILE A 216 2.99 3.92 39.44
CA ILE A 216 3.90 4.88 40.06
C ILE A 216 3.83 4.80 41.58
N SER A 217 2.62 4.69 42.16
CA SER A 217 2.45 4.58 43.62
C SER A 217 3.12 3.31 44.17
N ARG A 218 2.94 2.17 43.48
CA ARG A 218 3.58 0.91 43.89
C ARG A 218 5.11 0.98 43.80
N LEU A 219 5.65 1.53 42.69
CA LEU A 219 7.09 1.65 42.50
C LEU A 219 7.73 2.65 43.50
N LYS A 220 7.03 3.71 43.87
CA LYS A 220 7.47 4.62 44.92
C LYS A 220 7.45 4.00 46.32
N GLY A 221 6.60 3.01 46.53
CA GLY A 221 6.50 2.26 47.78
C GLY A 221 7.54 1.12 47.90
N LEU A 222 8.34 0.86 46.85
CA LEU A 222 9.45 -0.08 46.96
C LEU A 222 10.56 0.52 47.85
N ASP A 223 10.81 -0.11 48.94
CA ASP A 223 11.87 0.29 49.88
C ASP A 223 13.15 -0.53 49.58
N ILE A 224 13.89 -0.09 48.56
CA ILE A 224 15.09 -0.77 48.04
C ILE A 224 16.15 -0.87 49.13
N GLU A 225 16.15 0.08 50.08
CA GLU A 225 17.14 0.11 51.18
C GLU A 225 16.88 -0.99 52.20
N ASN A 226 15.64 -1.25 52.53
CA ASN A 226 15.25 -2.32 53.44
C ASN A 226 15.36 -3.72 52.79
N ASP A 227 15.15 -3.79 51.48
CA ASP A 227 15.24 -5.04 50.73
C ASP A 227 16.67 -5.47 50.42
N ALA A 228 17.62 -4.50 50.48
CA ALA A 228 19.05 -4.72 50.22
C ALA A 228 19.93 -4.15 51.36
N ALA A 229 19.95 -4.84 52.49
CA ALA A 229 20.72 -4.44 53.69
C ALA A 229 22.21 -4.16 53.41
N GLU A 230 22.75 -4.69 52.33
CA GLU A 230 24.13 -4.47 51.88
C GLU A 230 24.40 -3.04 51.37
N LEU A 231 23.35 -2.28 51.02
CA LEU A 231 23.46 -0.89 50.57
C LEU A 231 23.60 0.11 51.73
N GLU A 232 23.15 -0.25 52.91
CA GLU A 232 23.18 0.61 54.11
C GLU A 232 24.57 1.19 54.40
N PRO A 233 25.67 0.39 54.45
CA PRO A 233 27.03 0.91 54.72
C PRO A 233 27.51 1.87 53.63
N VAL A 234 27.12 1.63 52.34
CA VAL A 234 27.55 2.46 51.21
C VAL A 234 26.86 3.82 51.28
N LEU A 235 25.54 3.86 51.53
CA LEU A 235 24.80 5.10 51.65
C LEU A 235 25.25 5.94 52.83
N THR A 236 25.54 5.29 53.97
CA THR A 236 26.11 5.94 55.15
C THR A 236 27.49 6.57 54.86
N ALA A 237 28.36 5.86 54.18
CA ALA A 237 29.68 6.38 53.80
C ALA A 237 29.61 7.56 52.80
N ILE A 238 28.59 7.57 51.93
CA ILE A 238 28.30 8.69 51.03
C ILE A 238 27.84 9.90 51.84
N GLU A 239 26.94 9.70 52.79
CA GLU A 239 26.42 10.77 53.66
C GLU A 239 27.49 11.42 54.52
N GLU A 240 28.35 10.63 55.11
CA GLU A 240 29.49 11.12 55.87
C GLU A 240 30.41 12.03 55.02
N ARG A 241 30.70 11.63 53.80
CA ARG A 241 31.49 12.46 52.87
C ARG A 241 30.76 13.71 52.40
N LEU A 242 29.44 13.59 52.09
CA LEU A 242 28.62 14.75 51.69
C LEU A 242 28.53 15.79 52.82
N SER A 243 28.48 15.35 54.07
CA SER A 243 28.41 16.26 55.23
C SER A 243 29.63 17.17 55.36
N SER A 244 30.80 16.75 54.78
CA SER A 244 32.02 17.55 54.72
C SER A 244 31.95 18.70 53.71
N TYR A 245 31.05 18.65 52.75
CA TYR A 245 30.93 19.63 51.66
C TYR A 245 29.63 20.47 51.72
N VAL A 246 28.58 19.95 52.32
CA VAL A 246 27.26 20.59 52.38
C VAL A 246 26.77 20.63 53.82
N PRO A 247 26.40 21.82 54.39
CA PRO A 247 25.91 21.91 55.76
C PRO A 247 24.72 21.00 55.97
N ALA A 248 24.82 20.10 56.95
CA ALA A 248 23.81 19.11 57.21
C ALA A 248 22.57 19.70 57.89
N SER A 249 21.39 19.46 57.33
CA SER A 249 20.11 19.60 58.05
C SER A 249 19.99 18.45 59.05
N LYS A 250 19.57 18.76 60.28
CA LYS A 250 19.49 17.79 61.39
C LYS A 250 18.34 16.79 61.34
N ALA A 251 17.57 16.75 60.29
CA ALA A 251 16.39 15.92 60.20
C ALA A 251 16.44 14.95 59.01
N GLY A 252 16.69 13.68 59.32
CA GLY A 252 16.50 12.55 58.38
C GLY A 252 17.70 12.25 57.44
N ARG A 253 17.68 11.06 56.89
CA ARG A 253 18.66 10.57 55.89
C ARG A 253 18.58 11.39 54.62
N LYS A 254 19.68 11.85 54.07
CA LYS A 254 19.77 12.74 52.90
C LYS A 254 19.91 12.02 51.59
N THR A 255 20.51 10.83 51.61
CA THR A 255 20.65 9.99 50.42
C THR A 255 19.63 8.89 50.46
N LYS A 256 18.88 8.74 49.40
CA LYS A 256 17.91 7.67 49.19
C LYS A 256 18.04 7.11 47.81
N LEU A 257 18.01 5.78 47.71
CA LEU A 257 17.99 5.10 46.40
C LEU A 257 16.53 4.84 45.98
N TYR A 258 16.16 5.46 44.88
CA TYR A 258 14.86 5.23 44.28
C TYR A 258 15.01 4.68 42.86
N VAL A 259 14.00 3.95 42.39
CA VAL A 259 13.87 3.68 40.95
C VAL A 259 13.82 5.02 40.21
N SER A 260 14.85 5.29 39.39
CA SER A 260 14.98 6.58 38.72
C SER A 260 13.84 6.84 37.73
N GLN A 261 13.51 8.12 37.55
CA GLN A 261 12.58 8.59 36.51
C GLN A 261 11.19 7.95 36.55
N LEU A 262 10.54 7.86 37.71
CA LEU A 262 9.15 7.40 37.86
C LEU A 262 8.14 8.38 37.25
N THR A 263 8.36 8.71 35.98
CA THR A 263 7.42 9.53 35.19
C THR A 263 6.56 8.63 34.31
N ARG A 264 5.36 9.09 33.98
CA ARG A 264 4.47 8.39 33.04
C ARG A 264 5.16 8.13 31.69
N GLU A 265 6.02 9.03 31.23
CA GLU A 265 6.75 8.89 29.98
C GLU A 265 7.83 7.80 30.05
N HIS A 266 8.54 7.73 31.16
CA HIS A 266 9.53 6.66 31.39
C HIS A 266 8.85 5.29 31.45
N LEU A 267 7.74 5.17 32.20
CA LEU A 267 7.00 3.91 32.29
C LEU A 267 6.48 3.43 30.92
N ARG A 268 6.07 4.35 30.03
CA ARG A 268 5.66 4.01 28.67
C ARG A 268 6.79 3.39 27.84
N LYS A 269 8.02 3.79 28.08
CA LYS A 269 9.20 3.27 27.35
C LYS A 269 9.72 1.96 27.95
N THR A 270 9.52 1.76 29.24
CA THR A 270 10.10 0.61 29.97
C THR A 270 9.11 -0.54 30.15
N MET A 271 7.81 -0.25 30.23
CA MET A 271 6.78 -1.31 30.33
C MET A 271 6.59 -1.98 28.97
N ALA A 272 6.67 -3.29 28.94
CA ALA A 272 6.45 -4.11 27.76
C ALA A 272 5.30 -5.07 27.97
N PHE A 273 4.62 -5.47 26.90
CA PHE A 273 3.63 -6.50 26.89
C PHE A 273 4.31 -7.87 26.78
N PHE A 274 3.96 -8.82 27.62
CA PHE A 274 4.50 -10.17 27.63
C PHE A 274 3.48 -11.16 27.10
N LEU A 275 3.94 -12.14 26.34
CA LEU A 275 3.11 -13.17 25.71
C LEU A 275 3.64 -14.56 26.05
N ALA A 276 2.75 -15.43 26.52
CA ALA A 276 2.95 -16.86 26.53
C ALA A 276 2.24 -17.47 25.29
N MET A 277 2.99 -18.18 24.46
CA MET A 277 2.46 -18.77 23.23
C MET A 277 1.84 -20.15 23.43
N ARG A 278 2.18 -20.81 24.53
CA ARG A 278 1.67 -22.11 24.95
C ARG A 278 1.52 -22.11 26.46
N ASP A 279 0.61 -22.93 26.95
CA ASP A 279 0.31 -23.04 28.39
C ASP A 279 1.51 -23.51 29.22
N ASP A 280 2.49 -24.14 28.59
CA ASP A 280 3.72 -24.68 29.20
C ASP A 280 4.94 -23.75 29.10
N GLN A 281 4.78 -22.56 28.52
CA GLN A 281 5.87 -21.60 28.32
C GLN A 281 5.72 -20.37 29.20
N GLU A 282 6.85 -19.87 29.70
CA GLU A 282 6.90 -18.58 30.36
C GLU A 282 6.62 -17.44 29.35
N ALA A 283 5.93 -16.40 29.81
CA ALA A 283 5.66 -15.23 29.00
C ALA A 283 6.97 -14.49 28.70
N VAL A 284 7.20 -14.23 27.42
CA VAL A 284 8.35 -13.46 26.93
C VAL A 284 7.93 -12.07 26.44
N PRO A 285 8.82 -11.07 26.49
CA PRO A 285 8.52 -9.76 25.91
C PRO A 285 8.10 -9.92 24.45
N PHE A 286 7.06 -9.22 24.05
CA PHE A 286 6.51 -9.32 22.68
C PHE A 286 7.57 -9.07 21.58
N GLN A 287 8.62 -8.28 21.87
CA GLN A 287 9.72 -8.04 20.92
C GLN A 287 10.49 -9.31 20.54
N GLN A 288 10.42 -10.34 21.38
CA GLN A 288 11.04 -11.65 21.14
C GLN A 288 10.09 -12.64 20.46
N ALA A 289 8.81 -12.29 20.31
CA ALA A 289 7.86 -13.11 19.60
C ALA A 289 8.12 -13.11 18.10
N GLY A 290 7.84 -14.21 17.42
CA GLY A 290 7.94 -14.30 15.97
C GLY A 290 7.00 -13.31 15.27
N THR A 291 7.40 -12.83 14.08
CA THR A 291 6.66 -11.82 13.31
C THR A 291 5.20 -12.20 13.05
N GLY A 292 4.92 -13.48 12.79
CA GLY A 292 3.55 -13.97 12.59
C GLY A 292 2.66 -13.81 13.82
N THR A 293 3.21 -14.04 15.01
CA THR A 293 2.52 -13.84 16.29
C THR A 293 2.24 -12.36 16.55
N LEU A 294 3.24 -11.51 16.33
CA LEU A 294 3.09 -10.06 16.47
C LEU A 294 1.95 -9.53 15.59
N ASN A 295 1.88 -9.99 14.35
CA ASN A 295 0.85 -9.58 13.42
C ASN A 295 -0.55 -10.10 13.82
N THR A 296 -0.64 -11.32 14.34
CA THR A 296 -1.90 -11.85 14.88
C THR A 296 -2.38 -11.03 16.08
N LEU A 297 -1.46 -10.62 16.95
CA LEU A 297 -1.79 -9.77 18.09
C LEU A 297 -2.21 -8.35 17.66
N VAL A 298 -1.53 -7.78 16.68
CA VAL A 298 -1.93 -6.49 16.08
C VAL A 298 -3.35 -6.58 15.52
N LEU A 299 -3.69 -7.67 14.81
CA LEU A 299 -5.05 -7.91 14.32
C LEU A 299 -6.07 -8.02 15.46
N ALA A 300 -5.74 -8.76 16.53
CA ALA A 300 -6.62 -8.88 17.68
C ALA A 300 -6.88 -7.52 18.34
N LEU A 301 -5.85 -6.67 18.47
CA LEU A 301 -6.01 -5.30 19.00
C LEU A 301 -6.84 -4.42 18.08
N LEU A 302 -6.65 -4.51 16.76
CA LEU A 302 -7.46 -3.78 15.78
C LEU A 302 -8.92 -4.21 15.85
N SER A 303 -9.18 -5.53 15.95
CA SER A 303 -10.51 -6.09 16.11
C SER A 303 -11.19 -5.52 17.35
N PHE A 304 -10.47 -5.50 18.46
CA PHE A 304 -11.01 -4.99 19.72
C PHE A 304 -11.27 -3.48 19.67
N ILE A 305 -10.39 -2.68 19.03
CA ILE A 305 -10.62 -1.25 18.84
C ILE A 305 -11.87 -0.97 18.00
N ALA A 306 -12.08 -1.74 16.92
CA ALA A 306 -13.25 -1.57 16.06
C ALA A 306 -14.55 -1.97 16.77
N GLU A 307 -14.55 -3.03 17.57
CA GLU A 307 -15.70 -3.44 18.39
C GLU A 307 -16.10 -2.36 19.42
N LEU A 308 -15.11 -1.64 19.98
CA LEU A 308 -15.37 -0.58 20.94
C LEU A 308 -16.01 0.68 20.31
N LYS A 309 -15.86 0.88 19.00
CA LYS A 309 -16.38 2.04 18.28
C LYS A 309 -16.88 1.68 16.86
N PRO A 310 -17.92 0.85 16.71
CA PRO A 310 -18.32 0.33 15.40
C PRO A 310 -18.81 1.42 14.42
N ASP A 311 -19.39 2.51 14.90
CA ASP A 311 -20.05 3.51 14.05
C ASP A 311 -19.19 4.70 13.64
N SER A 312 -17.96 4.83 14.15
CA SER A 312 -17.20 6.07 14.00
C SER A 312 -15.72 5.90 13.64
N VAL A 313 -15.27 4.68 13.30
CA VAL A 313 -13.84 4.48 13.05
C VAL A 313 -13.52 4.57 11.56
N ILE A 314 -12.69 5.58 11.21
CA ILE A 314 -12.01 5.67 9.91
C ILE A 314 -10.59 5.16 10.11
N PHE A 315 -10.21 4.10 9.41
CA PHE A 315 -8.84 3.58 9.43
C PHE A 315 -8.05 4.09 8.21
N ALA A 316 -6.83 4.54 8.45
CA ALA A 316 -5.80 4.61 7.41
C ALA A 316 -4.71 3.61 7.77
N MET A 317 -4.41 2.66 6.89
CA MET A 317 -3.45 1.59 7.12
C MET A 317 -2.50 1.46 5.94
N GLU A 318 -1.21 1.50 6.21
CA GLU A 318 -0.18 1.30 5.20
C GLU A 318 0.32 -0.13 5.19
N GLU A 319 0.38 -0.69 3.97
CA GLU A 319 1.05 -1.94 3.66
C GLU A 319 0.78 -3.06 4.71
N PRO A 320 -0.49 -3.46 4.90
CA PRO A 320 -0.85 -4.49 5.89
C PRO A 320 -0.20 -5.84 5.61
N GLU A 321 0.36 -6.02 4.42
CA GLU A 321 1.06 -7.22 3.99
C GLU A 321 2.47 -7.40 4.55
N ILE A 322 3.10 -6.35 5.05
CA ILE A 322 4.49 -6.44 5.53
C ILE A 322 4.61 -7.48 6.63
N THR A 323 5.51 -8.45 6.42
CA THR A 323 5.81 -9.56 7.34
C THR A 323 4.63 -10.52 7.65
N VAL A 324 3.56 -10.46 6.87
CA VAL A 324 2.34 -11.26 7.08
C VAL A 324 2.16 -12.29 5.98
N GLN A 325 1.77 -13.51 6.36
CA GLN A 325 1.52 -14.59 5.40
C GLN A 325 0.27 -14.31 4.53
N PRO A 326 0.19 -14.79 3.27
CA PRO A 326 -0.89 -14.50 2.34
C PRO A 326 -2.30 -14.72 2.87
N HIS A 327 -2.53 -15.82 3.61
CA HIS A 327 -3.85 -16.11 4.19
C HIS A 327 -4.24 -15.10 5.28
N THR A 328 -3.27 -14.60 6.05
CA THR A 328 -3.51 -13.57 7.06
C THR A 328 -3.74 -12.20 6.41
N GLN A 329 -3.05 -11.88 5.32
CA GLN A 329 -3.29 -10.65 4.55
C GLN A 329 -4.75 -10.57 4.07
N ARG A 330 -5.29 -11.68 3.55
CA ARG A 330 -6.71 -11.79 3.17
C ARG A 330 -7.63 -11.52 4.36
N ARG A 331 -7.32 -12.11 5.52
CA ARG A 331 -8.12 -11.89 6.73
C ARG A 331 -8.10 -10.44 7.22
N ILE A 332 -6.95 -9.76 7.13
CA ILE A 332 -6.85 -8.33 7.46
C ILE A 332 -7.77 -7.53 6.56
N ALA A 333 -7.68 -7.75 5.25
CA ALA A 333 -8.52 -7.05 4.29
C ALA A 333 -10.01 -7.30 4.54
N ASP A 334 -10.43 -8.57 4.71
CA ASP A 334 -11.81 -8.93 5.02
C ASP A 334 -12.29 -8.27 6.32
N TYR A 335 -11.43 -8.23 7.33
CA TYR A 335 -11.74 -7.61 8.61
C TYR A 335 -11.98 -6.09 8.47
N LEU A 336 -11.09 -5.39 7.77
CA LEU A 336 -11.22 -3.95 7.53
C LEU A 336 -12.52 -3.62 6.78
N LEU A 337 -12.85 -4.42 5.76
CA LEU A 337 -14.06 -4.22 4.96
C LEU A 337 -15.37 -4.47 5.74
N THR A 338 -15.35 -5.36 6.75
CA THR A 338 -16.57 -5.76 7.46
C THR A 338 -16.78 -5.03 8.79
N HIS A 339 -15.71 -4.59 9.45
CA HIS A 339 -15.79 -4.07 10.82
C HIS A 339 -15.42 -2.58 10.95
N THR A 340 -15.10 -1.90 9.84
CA THR A 340 -14.82 -0.47 9.86
C THR A 340 -15.83 0.30 9.02
N LYS A 341 -16.12 1.53 9.42
CA LYS A 341 -17.02 2.40 8.64
C LYS A 341 -16.39 2.82 7.32
N GLN A 342 -15.09 3.07 7.34
CA GLN A 342 -14.27 3.36 6.16
C GLN A 342 -12.80 3.01 6.46
N ALA A 343 -12.14 2.38 5.51
CA ALA A 343 -10.72 2.10 5.56
C ALA A 343 -10.02 2.65 4.31
N PHE A 344 -8.92 3.37 4.52
CA PHE A 344 -7.94 3.75 3.51
C PHE A 344 -6.76 2.82 3.65
N VAL A 345 -6.52 1.99 2.65
CA VAL A 345 -5.48 0.96 2.69
C VAL A 345 -4.52 1.18 1.54
N THR A 346 -3.23 1.26 1.82
CA THR A 346 -2.21 1.21 0.77
C THR A 346 -1.65 -0.20 0.69
N SER A 347 -1.52 -0.78 -0.49
CA SER A 347 -1.00 -2.13 -0.64
C SER A 347 -0.30 -2.37 -1.97
N HIS A 348 0.71 -3.24 -1.94
CA HIS A 348 1.35 -3.86 -3.09
C HIS A 348 1.07 -5.36 -3.18
N SER A 349 0.20 -5.89 -2.32
CA SER A 349 -0.10 -7.31 -2.30
C SER A 349 -1.30 -7.68 -3.17
N PRO A 350 -1.13 -8.58 -4.14
CA PRO A 350 -2.24 -9.16 -4.88
C PRO A 350 -3.30 -9.79 -3.96
N TYR A 351 -2.89 -10.32 -2.81
CA TYR A 351 -3.76 -10.99 -1.83
C TYR A 351 -4.64 -10.01 -1.04
N VAL A 352 -4.21 -8.77 -0.91
CA VAL A 352 -5.03 -7.68 -0.35
C VAL A 352 -5.97 -7.14 -1.43
N ILE A 353 -5.42 -6.87 -2.63
CA ILE A 353 -6.17 -6.30 -3.76
C ILE A 353 -7.36 -7.18 -4.15
N GLU A 354 -7.20 -8.51 -4.19
CA GLU A 354 -8.28 -9.44 -4.57
C GLU A 354 -9.51 -9.43 -3.63
N ARG A 355 -9.41 -8.79 -2.45
CA ARG A 355 -10.51 -8.67 -1.49
C ARG A 355 -11.34 -7.41 -1.66
N PHE A 356 -10.77 -6.38 -2.26
CA PHE A 356 -11.49 -5.14 -2.54
C PHE A 356 -12.28 -5.26 -3.84
N THR A 357 -13.42 -4.56 -3.90
CA THR A 357 -14.21 -4.46 -5.13
C THR A 357 -13.63 -3.39 -6.05
N PRO A 358 -13.97 -3.39 -7.36
CA PRO A 358 -13.50 -2.36 -8.29
C PRO A 358 -13.82 -0.94 -7.84
N GLU A 359 -14.99 -0.73 -7.22
CA GLU A 359 -15.47 0.57 -6.73
C GLU A 359 -14.63 1.10 -5.56
N ASN A 360 -13.98 0.20 -4.83
CA ASN A 360 -13.14 0.52 -3.68
C ASN A 360 -11.64 0.47 -3.99
N THR A 361 -11.26 0.23 -5.25
CA THR A 361 -9.85 0.14 -5.68
C THR A 361 -9.49 1.33 -6.55
N PHE A 362 -8.47 2.06 -6.16
CA PHE A 362 -7.98 3.26 -6.83
C PHE A 362 -6.56 3.06 -7.31
N LEU A 363 -6.35 3.10 -8.61
CA LEU A 363 -5.01 3.10 -9.19
C LEU A 363 -4.47 4.53 -9.25
N LEU A 364 -3.33 4.74 -8.63
CA LEU A 364 -2.68 6.04 -8.54
C LEU A 364 -1.59 6.18 -9.60
N ALA A 365 -1.61 7.30 -10.30
CA ALA A 365 -0.58 7.69 -11.25
C ALA A 365 -0.12 9.12 -10.95
N ARG A 366 1.14 9.41 -11.27
CA ARG A 366 1.73 10.74 -11.10
C ARG A 366 2.01 11.36 -12.45
N ALA A 367 1.39 12.48 -12.74
CA ALA A 367 1.72 13.28 -13.90
C ALA A 367 3.10 13.96 -13.73
N GLY A 368 3.76 14.30 -14.83
CA GLY A 368 5.08 14.94 -14.81
C GLY A 368 5.12 16.30 -14.07
N SER A 369 3.97 16.94 -13.89
CA SER A 369 3.79 18.18 -13.11
C SER A 369 3.77 17.97 -11.60
N GLY A 370 3.81 16.72 -11.09
CA GLY A 370 3.63 16.43 -9.65
C GLY A 370 2.18 16.27 -9.23
N LYS A 371 1.22 16.49 -10.13
CA LYS A 371 -0.20 16.21 -9.90
C LYS A 371 -0.42 14.71 -9.71
N LEU A 372 -1.10 14.34 -8.64
CA LEU A 372 -1.55 12.97 -8.41
C LEU A 372 -2.93 12.76 -9.03
N GLU A 373 -3.02 11.75 -9.87
CA GLU A 373 -4.27 11.30 -10.47
C GLU A 373 -4.66 9.95 -9.88
N ALA A 374 -5.93 9.78 -9.57
CA ALA A 374 -6.49 8.53 -9.08
C ALA A 374 -7.62 8.09 -9.99
N MET A 375 -7.51 6.88 -10.49
CA MET A 375 -8.56 6.25 -11.29
C MET A 375 -9.23 5.17 -10.45
N CYS A 376 -10.55 5.25 -10.30
CA CYS A 376 -11.33 4.15 -9.73
C CYS A 376 -11.36 3.00 -10.73
N VAL A 377 -11.03 1.80 -10.29
CA VAL A 377 -10.99 0.61 -11.17
C VAL A 377 -12.37 0.29 -11.76
N ALA A 378 -13.45 0.65 -11.07
CA ALA A 378 -14.81 0.52 -11.59
C ALA A 378 -15.09 1.39 -12.82
N ASP A 379 -14.37 2.51 -12.98
CA ASP A 379 -14.51 3.40 -14.13
C ASP A 379 -13.79 2.82 -15.38
N ALA A 380 -12.90 1.84 -15.20
CA ALA A 380 -12.26 1.15 -16.30
C ALA A 380 -13.28 0.26 -17.02
N THR A 381 -13.44 0.51 -18.32
CA THR A 381 -14.40 -0.22 -19.14
C THR A 381 -13.95 -1.63 -19.48
N GLY A 382 -14.86 -2.60 -19.55
CA GLY A 382 -14.60 -3.94 -20.10
C GLY A 382 -14.88 -5.10 -19.16
N LEU A 383 -14.77 -4.95 -17.84
CA LEU A 383 -15.03 -6.03 -16.88
C LEU A 383 -16.35 -5.80 -16.13
N LYS A 384 -17.13 -6.87 -15.98
CA LYS A 384 -18.24 -6.90 -15.02
C LYS A 384 -17.69 -7.28 -13.63
N GLU A 385 -18.40 -6.90 -12.57
CA GLU A 385 -18.00 -7.21 -11.19
C GLU A 385 -17.69 -8.70 -10.96
N ASN A 386 -18.52 -9.59 -11.49
CA ASN A 386 -18.30 -11.04 -11.39
C ASN A 386 -17.03 -11.50 -12.12
N ASP A 387 -16.71 -10.89 -13.28
CA ASP A 387 -15.47 -11.18 -13.99
C ASP A 387 -14.28 -10.69 -13.17
N TYR A 388 -14.35 -9.47 -12.64
CA TYR A 388 -13.30 -8.93 -11.78
C TYR A 388 -13.02 -9.85 -10.58
N LYS A 389 -14.05 -10.26 -9.85
CA LYS A 389 -13.93 -11.18 -8.69
C LYS A 389 -13.32 -12.54 -9.08
N ARG A 390 -13.70 -13.07 -10.25
CA ARG A 390 -13.18 -14.35 -10.75
C ARG A 390 -11.70 -14.27 -11.09
N TYR A 391 -11.30 -13.26 -11.86
CA TYR A 391 -9.94 -13.14 -12.40
C TYR A 391 -8.98 -12.43 -11.44
N SER A 392 -9.48 -11.68 -10.47
CA SER A 392 -8.67 -11.01 -9.44
C SER A 392 -7.76 -11.99 -8.71
N ARG A 393 -8.26 -13.19 -8.40
CA ARG A 393 -7.50 -14.28 -7.78
C ARG A 393 -6.58 -15.03 -8.73
N ARG A 394 -6.65 -14.74 -10.03
CA ARG A 394 -5.92 -15.44 -11.10
C ARG A 394 -4.88 -14.55 -11.79
N GLY A 395 -4.32 -13.60 -11.10
CA GLY A 395 -3.27 -12.74 -11.62
C GLY A 395 -3.72 -11.35 -12.07
N LEU A 396 -5.04 -11.05 -12.17
CA LEU A 396 -5.51 -9.70 -12.49
C LEU A 396 -4.96 -8.66 -11.49
N SER A 397 -4.99 -8.98 -10.19
CA SER A 397 -4.48 -8.11 -9.13
C SER A 397 -2.98 -7.87 -9.24
N GLU A 398 -2.22 -8.86 -9.68
CA GLU A 398 -0.78 -8.73 -9.92
C GLU A 398 -0.51 -7.83 -11.12
N CYS A 399 -1.23 -8.05 -12.23
CA CYS A 399 -1.08 -7.24 -13.43
C CYS A 399 -1.35 -5.76 -13.19
N MET A 400 -2.31 -5.43 -12.32
CA MET A 400 -2.61 -4.03 -11.97
C MET A 400 -1.46 -3.31 -11.25
N LEU A 401 -0.50 -4.04 -10.70
CA LEU A 401 0.70 -3.47 -10.06
C LEU A 401 1.81 -3.14 -11.06
N GLY A 402 1.69 -3.63 -12.30
CA GLY A 402 2.68 -3.49 -13.36
C GLY A 402 2.57 -2.20 -14.17
N LYS A 403 3.39 -2.13 -15.22
CA LYS A 403 3.38 -1.07 -16.25
C LYS A 403 2.92 -1.61 -17.60
N GLY A 404 2.98 -2.92 -17.80
CA GLY A 404 2.56 -3.59 -19.01
C GLY A 404 2.06 -4.99 -18.74
N VAL A 405 1.20 -5.49 -19.63
CA VAL A 405 0.61 -6.82 -19.53
C VAL A 405 0.69 -7.54 -20.87
N ILE A 406 1.29 -8.71 -20.87
CA ILE A 406 1.24 -9.67 -21.98
C ILE A 406 -0.01 -10.54 -21.76
N ILE A 407 -0.96 -10.44 -22.68
CA ILE A 407 -2.22 -11.17 -22.59
C ILE A 407 -2.16 -12.33 -23.56
N VAL A 408 -2.29 -13.54 -23.02
CA VAL A 408 -2.18 -14.79 -23.78
C VAL A 408 -3.51 -15.54 -23.80
N GLU A 409 -3.64 -16.46 -24.78
CA GLU A 409 -4.87 -17.24 -24.96
C GLU A 409 -5.06 -18.31 -23.89
N GLY A 410 -3.95 -18.85 -23.35
CA GLY A 410 -4.05 -19.99 -22.44
C GLY A 410 -2.80 -20.26 -21.59
N SER A 411 -2.91 -21.34 -20.81
CA SER A 411 -1.92 -21.71 -19.81
C SER A 411 -0.56 -22.14 -20.39
N THR A 412 -0.51 -22.61 -21.63
CA THR A 412 0.75 -23.04 -22.27
C THR A 412 1.68 -21.83 -22.47
N GLU A 413 1.17 -20.78 -23.09
CA GLU A 413 1.87 -19.51 -23.31
C GLU A 413 2.20 -18.82 -21.98
N TYR A 414 1.26 -18.83 -21.04
CA TYR A 414 1.43 -18.27 -19.69
C TYR A 414 2.66 -18.83 -18.98
N HIS A 415 2.93 -20.14 -19.10
CA HIS A 415 4.11 -20.78 -18.49
C HIS A 415 5.37 -20.70 -19.36
N ALA A 416 5.22 -20.68 -20.68
CA ALA A 416 6.33 -20.76 -21.61
C ALA A 416 7.02 -19.41 -21.87
N LEU A 417 6.26 -18.32 -22.01
CA LEU A 417 6.81 -16.99 -22.33
C LEU A 417 7.73 -16.44 -21.22
N PRO A 418 7.45 -16.58 -19.91
CA PRO A 418 8.39 -16.14 -18.88
C PRO A 418 9.73 -16.84 -18.94
N VAL A 419 9.73 -18.13 -19.28
CA VAL A 419 10.95 -18.92 -19.44
C VAL A 419 11.77 -18.43 -20.63
N LEU A 420 11.10 -18.22 -21.78
CA LEU A 420 11.75 -17.71 -22.98
C LEU A 420 12.32 -16.29 -22.73
N ALA A 421 11.59 -15.42 -22.03
CA ALA A 421 12.06 -14.09 -21.67
C ALA A 421 13.34 -14.16 -20.84
N ARG A 422 13.35 -14.95 -19.75
CA ARG A 422 14.55 -15.15 -18.91
C ARG A 422 15.76 -15.68 -19.69
N CYS A 423 15.52 -16.58 -20.66
CA CYS A 423 16.58 -17.06 -21.52
C CYS A 423 17.18 -15.96 -22.41
N LEU A 424 16.35 -15.06 -22.96
CA LEU A 424 16.81 -13.93 -23.76
C LEU A 424 17.56 -12.90 -22.90
N GLU A 425 17.03 -12.59 -21.74
CA GLU A 425 17.60 -11.66 -20.77
C GLU A 425 18.96 -12.11 -20.21
N GLY A 426 19.12 -13.43 -20.03
CA GLY A 426 20.39 -14.01 -19.61
C GLY A 426 21.50 -13.95 -20.68
N GLU A 427 21.15 -13.83 -21.97
CA GLU A 427 22.07 -13.75 -23.09
C GLU A 427 22.38 -12.32 -23.52
N ASP A 428 21.46 -11.40 -23.35
CA ASP A 428 21.59 -10.00 -23.77
C ASP A 428 21.36 -9.05 -22.59
N SER A 429 22.45 -8.58 -22.00
CA SER A 429 22.42 -7.61 -20.88
C SER A 429 21.91 -6.21 -21.25
N ALA A 430 21.68 -5.93 -22.54
CA ALA A 430 21.07 -4.69 -22.99
C ALA A 430 19.53 -4.71 -22.85
N LEU A 431 18.94 -5.88 -22.65
CA LEU A 431 17.51 -5.99 -22.39
C LEU A 431 17.20 -5.61 -20.95
N ASN A 432 16.13 -4.84 -20.76
CA ASN A 432 15.57 -4.60 -19.43
C ASN A 432 14.65 -5.77 -19.09
N PRO A 433 14.99 -6.61 -18.06
CA PRO A 433 14.18 -7.76 -17.70
C PRO A 433 12.71 -7.40 -17.50
N LEU A 434 11.79 -8.25 -18.02
CA LEU A 434 10.35 -7.96 -17.95
C LEU A 434 9.87 -7.77 -16.50
N ASP A 435 10.39 -8.54 -15.56
CA ASP A 435 10.07 -8.40 -14.14
C ASP A 435 10.48 -7.00 -13.58
N LEU A 436 11.68 -6.52 -13.95
CA LEU A 436 12.16 -5.18 -13.55
C LEU A 436 11.42 -4.06 -14.30
N ALA A 437 11.02 -4.31 -15.53
CA ALA A 437 10.19 -3.40 -16.31
C ALA A 437 8.76 -3.29 -15.78
N GLY A 438 8.34 -4.22 -14.93
CA GLY A 438 6.98 -4.31 -14.41
C GLY A 438 5.99 -4.82 -15.45
N VAL A 439 6.38 -5.80 -16.26
CA VAL A 439 5.54 -6.46 -17.26
C VAL A 439 5.11 -7.81 -16.74
N SER A 440 3.81 -7.99 -16.54
CA SER A 440 3.21 -9.25 -16.11
C SER A 440 2.59 -10.00 -17.28
N ILE A 441 2.38 -11.32 -17.11
CA ILE A 441 1.67 -12.15 -18.10
C ILE A 441 0.30 -12.51 -17.54
N PHE A 442 -0.74 -12.39 -18.36
CA PHE A 442 -2.12 -12.67 -17.98
C PHE A 442 -2.74 -13.72 -18.90
N ASP A 443 -3.24 -14.81 -18.32
CA ASP A 443 -4.00 -15.84 -19.03
C ASP A 443 -5.47 -15.40 -19.16
N ALA A 444 -5.90 -15.08 -20.37
CA ALA A 444 -7.27 -14.71 -20.69
C ALA A 444 -8.23 -15.91 -20.81
N GLU A 445 -7.72 -17.14 -20.72
CA GLU A 445 -8.43 -18.42 -20.88
C GLU A 445 -9.05 -18.65 -22.29
N SER A 446 -9.09 -17.62 -23.13
CA SER A 446 -9.57 -17.68 -24.51
C SER A 446 -9.17 -16.42 -25.27
N ASP A 447 -8.91 -16.58 -26.58
CA ASP A 447 -8.62 -15.45 -27.47
C ASP A 447 -9.73 -14.40 -27.49
N SER A 448 -10.99 -14.83 -27.44
CA SER A 448 -12.15 -13.93 -27.43
C SER A 448 -12.20 -12.99 -26.24
N GLN A 449 -11.52 -13.31 -25.14
CA GLN A 449 -11.43 -12.47 -23.94
C GLN A 449 -10.27 -11.47 -24.00
N ILE A 450 -9.26 -11.69 -24.87
CA ILE A 450 -8.08 -10.82 -24.99
C ILE A 450 -8.45 -9.36 -25.20
N PRO A 451 -9.33 -8.98 -26.15
CA PRO A 451 -9.68 -7.58 -26.34
C PRO A 451 -10.39 -6.95 -25.13
N LYS A 452 -11.12 -7.74 -24.37
CA LYS A 452 -11.84 -7.30 -23.18
C LYS A 452 -10.86 -6.94 -22.06
N PHE A 453 -9.88 -7.82 -21.77
CA PHE A 453 -8.86 -7.55 -20.77
C PHE A 453 -7.88 -6.48 -21.22
N ALA A 454 -7.50 -6.47 -22.51
CA ALA A 454 -6.66 -5.42 -23.07
C ALA A 454 -7.29 -4.04 -22.89
N LYS A 455 -8.58 -3.90 -23.21
CA LYS A 455 -9.32 -2.64 -22.99
C LYS A 455 -9.34 -2.24 -21.52
N PHE A 456 -9.52 -3.19 -20.62
CA PHE A 456 -9.49 -2.95 -19.17
C PHE A 456 -8.12 -2.45 -18.72
N PHE A 457 -7.03 -3.15 -19.06
CA PHE A 457 -5.68 -2.76 -18.67
C PHE A 457 -5.24 -1.44 -19.32
N GLN A 458 -5.62 -1.22 -20.58
CA GLN A 458 -5.34 0.04 -21.27
C GLN A 458 -6.07 1.22 -20.60
N ALA A 459 -7.32 1.02 -20.16
CA ALA A 459 -8.06 2.03 -19.42
C ALA A 459 -7.39 2.36 -18.07
N LEU A 460 -6.68 1.40 -17.47
CA LEU A 460 -5.86 1.62 -16.27
C LEU A 460 -4.48 2.24 -16.57
N GLY A 461 -4.19 2.58 -17.83
CA GLY A 461 -2.92 3.19 -18.25
C GLY A 461 -1.76 2.22 -18.48
N LEU A 462 -2.01 0.90 -18.47
CA LEU A 462 -0.98 -0.11 -18.72
C LEU A 462 -0.77 -0.30 -20.23
N LYS A 463 0.46 -0.66 -20.62
CA LYS A 463 0.76 -1.12 -21.98
C LYS A 463 0.25 -2.56 -22.16
N THR A 464 -0.36 -2.85 -23.30
CA THR A 464 -1.02 -4.13 -23.55
C THR A 464 -0.47 -4.81 -24.78
N PHE A 465 -0.10 -6.09 -24.62
CA PHE A 465 0.55 -6.89 -25.64
C PHE A 465 -0.22 -8.21 -25.80
N GLY A 466 -0.67 -8.53 -26.99
CA GLY A 466 -1.43 -9.75 -27.27
C GLY A 466 -0.61 -10.78 -28.05
N PHE A 467 -0.62 -12.04 -27.57
CA PHE A 467 -0.02 -13.17 -28.26
C PHE A 467 -1.03 -14.33 -28.30
N TYR A 468 -1.47 -14.71 -29.50
CA TYR A 468 -2.56 -15.67 -29.68
C TYR A 468 -2.56 -16.37 -31.04
N ASP A 469 -3.32 -17.45 -31.11
CA ASP A 469 -3.40 -18.34 -32.25
C ASP A 469 -4.13 -17.71 -33.45
N VAL A 470 -3.73 -18.13 -34.67
CA VAL A 470 -4.45 -17.77 -35.88
C VAL A 470 -5.83 -18.43 -35.89
N LYS A 471 -6.85 -17.63 -36.12
CA LYS A 471 -8.24 -18.08 -36.36
C LYS A 471 -8.83 -17.34 -37.55
N GLN A 472 -9.93 -17.90 -38.10
CA GLN A 472 -10.70 -17.19 -39.14
C GLN A 472 -11.48 -16.05 -38.49
N ARG A 473 -10.82 -14.89 -38.36
CA ARG A 473 -11.42 -13.64 -37.88
C ARG A 473 -11.75 -12.73 -39.03
N ASP A 474 -12.93 -12.14 -39.00
CA ASP A 474 -13.31 -11.10 -39.97
C ASP A 474 -12.53 -9.78 -39.71
N ALA A 475 -12.66 -8.81 -40.63
CA ALA A 475 -11.98 -7.52 -40.53
C ALA A 475 -12.40 -6.75 -39.27
N THR A 476 -13.66 -6.87 -38.83
CA THR A 476 -14.19 -6.19 -37.65
C THR A 476 -13.60 -6.78 -36.36
N GLU A 477 -13.46 -8.09 -36.30
CA GLU A 477 -12.81 -8.76 -35.15
C GLU A 477 -11.33 -8.40 -35.07
N LYS A 478 -10.60 -8.42 -36.19
CA LYS A 478 -9.17 -8.00 -36.22
C LYS A 478 -9.01 -6.55 -35.79
N ALA A 479 -9.90 -5.65 -36.20
CA ALA A 479 -9.89 -4.27 -35.78
C ALA A 479 -10.08 -4.09 -34.27
N LYS A 480 -10.88 -4.95 -33.60
CA LYS A 480 -11.07 -4.92 -32.12
C LYS A 480 -9.75 -5.22 -31.38
N PHE A 481 -8.96 -6.19 -31.87
CA PHE A 481 -7.66 -6.50 -31.28
C PHE A 481 -6.68 -5.35 -31.50
N ALA A 482 -6.58 -4.85 -32.74
CA ALA A 482 -5.67 -3.77 -33.08
C ALA A 482 -5.95 -2.47 -32.34
N ALA A 483 -7.21 -2.22 -31.97
CA ALA A 483 -7.62 -0.99 -31.26
C ALA A 483 -7.18 -0.94 -29.79
N VAL A 484 -6.87 -2.10 -29.18
CA VAL A 484 -6.62 -2.20 -27.73
C VAL A 484 -5.28 -2.86 -27.37
N LEU A 485 -4.44 -3.20 -28.36
CA LEU A 485 -3.15 -3.81 -28.14
C LEU A 485 -2.04 -2.92 -28.73
N ASP A 486 -1.05 -2.56 -27.91
CA ASP A 486 0.16 -1.84 -28.36
C ASP A 486 1.02 -2.73 -29.28
N VAL A 487 1.10 -4.03 -28.99
CA VAL A 487 1.65 -5.05 -29.89
C VAL A 487 0.62 -6.15 -30.05
N ASN A 488 0.25 -6.42 -31.29
CA ASN A 488 -0.75 -7.40 -31.66
C ASN A 488 -0.12 -8.50 -32.50
N GLU A 489 0.13 -9.68 -31.91
CA GLU A 489 0.79 -10.81 -32.56
C GLU A 489 -0.17 -12.00 -32.70
N GLU A 490 -0.87 -12.07 -33.82
CA GLU A 490 -1.61 -13.25 -34.27
C GLU A 490 -0.63 -14.18 -35.01
N HIS A 491 -0.10 -15.21 -34.34
CA HIS A 491 0.85 -16.08 -34.97
C HIS A 491 0.17 -17.11 -35.94
N LYS A 492 0.87 -17.53 -36.96
CA LYS A 492 0.34 -18.36 -38.08
C LYS A 492 -0.06 -19.78 -37.72
N TYR A 493 0.14 -20.22 -36.48
CA TYR A 493 -0.13 -21.57 -36.03
C TYR A 493 -1.46 -21.67 -35.29
N LYS A 494 -2.08 -22.87 -35.27
CA LYS A 494 -3.36 -23.15 -34.59
C LYS A 494 -3.17 -23.55 -33.12
N GLY A 495 -2.04 -23.27 -32.54
CA GLY A 495 -1.67 -23.55 -31.16
C GLY A 495 -0.20 -23.32 -30.91
N PHE A 496 0.16 -22.95 -29.72
CA PHE A 496 1.53 -22.72 -29.28
C PHE A 496 2.39 -24.01 -29.44
N GLU A 497 1.78 -25.17 -29.18
CA GLU A 497 2.44 -26.47 -29.32
C GLU A 497 2.79 -26.76 -30.79
N GLN A 498 1.92 -26.30 -31.72
CA GLN A 498 2.22 -26.41 -33.15
C GLN A 498 3.36 -25.49 -33.59
N MET A 499 3.42 -24.29 -33.01
CA MET A 499 4.51 -23.35 -33.24
C MET A 499 5.84 -23.98 -32.77
N LEU A 500 5.88 -24.50 -31.55
CA LEU A 500 7.08 -25.20 -31.05
C LEU A 500 7.51 -26.34 -31.94
N ALA A 501 6.58 -27.22 -32.37
CA ALA A 501 6.88 -28.33 -33.25
C ALA A 501 7.37 -27.88 -34.64
N ALA A 502 6.97 -26.72 -35.13
CA ALA A 502 7.36 -26.19 -36.43
C ALA A 502 8.71 -25.46 -36.38
N GLU A 503 8.96 -24.65 -35.36
CA GLU A 503 10.10 -23.72 -35.32
C GLU A 503 11.29 -24.24 -34.50
N VAL A 504 11.08 -25.16 -33.54
CA VAL A 504 12.19 -25.81 -32.84
C VAL A 504 12.78 -26.92 -33.69
N PRO A 505 14.12 -27.04 -33.82
CA PRO A 505 14.77 -28.09 -34.61
C PRO A 505 14.38 -29.49 -34.14
N VAL A 506 14.14 -30.40 -35.10
CA VAL A 506 13.69 -31.77 -34.80
C VAL A 506 14.70 -32.53 -33.93
N THR A 507 15.98 -32.24 -34.07
CA THR A 507 17.05 -32.79 -33.21
C THR A 507 16.81 -32.45 -31.73
N ARG A 508 16.41 -31.21 -31.42
CA ARG A 508 16.06 -30.78 -30.06
C ARG A 508 14.75 -31.43 -29.57
N LEU A 509 13.72 -31.49 -30.44
CA LEU A 509 12.46 -32.16 -30.11
C LEU A 509 12.66 -33.62 -29.77
N ARG A 510 13.51 -34.31 -30.51
CA ARG A 510 13.87 -35.71 -30.28
C ARG A 510 14.64 -35.88 -28.97
N ALA A 511 15.63 -35.03 -28.71
CA ALA A 511 16.38 -35.04 -27.45
C ALA A 511 15.46 -34.80 -26.23
N PHE A 512 14.51 -33.88 -26.33
CA PHE A 512 13.52 -33.62 -25.29
C PHE A 512 12.61 -34.83 -25.00
N LEU A 513 12.12 -35.50 -26.05
CA LEU A 513 11.33 -36.74 -25.90
C LEU A 513 12.14 -37.88 -25.28
N GLN A 514 13.42 -38.00 -25.64
CA GLN A 514 14.31 -38.98 -25.05
C GLN A 514 14.56 -38.67 -23.56
N ASP A 515 14.79 -37.42 -23.21
CA ASP A 515 14.95 -36.96 -21.81
C ASP A 515 13.71 -37.29 -20.97
N LEU A 516 12.50 -37.14 -21.54
CA LEU A 516 11.27 -37.54 -20.87
C LEU A 516 11.21 -39.05 -20.60
N LEU A 517 11.62 -39.87 -21.57
CA LEU A 517 11.69 -41.34 -21.42
C LEU A 517 12.72 -41.73 -20.34
N ASP A 518 13.89 -41.09 -20.35
CA ASP A 518 15.00 -41.39 -19.44
C ASP A 518 14.70 -40.93 -18.01
N SER A 519 13.88 -39.86 -17.84
CA SER A 519 13.48 -39.32 -16.54
C SER A 519 12.39 -40.11 -15.81
N GLY A 520 11.93 -41.23 -16.36
CA GLY A 520 10.94 -42.11 -15.73
C GLY A 520 9.51 -41.60 -15.78
N VAL A 521 9.22 -40.64 -16.67
CA VAL A 521 7.86 -40.18 -16.95
C VAL A 521 7.02 -41.36 -17.45
N ASP A 522 5.78 -41.51 -17.03
CA ASP A 522 4.86 -42.54 -17.51
C ASP A 522 4.57 -42.35 -19.01
N ALA A 523 5.47 -42.95 -19.82
CA ALA A 523 5.42 -42.85 -21.27
C ALA A 523 4.09 -43.36 -21.84
N ALA A 524 3.49 -44.40 -21.23
CA ALA A 524 2.23 -44.96 -21.67
C ALA A 524 1.06 -43.97 -21.46
N HIS A 525 1.04 -43.28 -20.34
CA HIS A 525 0.04 -42.25 -20.04
C HIS A 525 0.06 -41.13 -21.08
N TYR A 526 1.23 -40.65 -21.46
CA TYR A 526 1.41 -39.58 -22.44
C TYR A 526 1.53 -40.09 -23.90
N LYS A 527 1.33 -41.38 -24.11
CA LYS A 527 1.42 -42.02 -25.43
C LYS A 527 2.77 -41.80 -26.13
N ILE A 528 3.85 -41.72 -25.36
CA ILE A 528 5.21 -41.67 -25.89
C ILE A 528 5.68 -43.11 -26.15
N PRO A 529 6.03 -43.47 -27.39
CA PRO A 529 6.51 -44.82 -27.69
C PRO A 529 7.89 -45.03 -27.06
N THR A 530 8.16 -46.21 -26.56
CA THR A 530 9.47 -46.61 -25.98
C THR A 530 10.64 -46.47 -26.94
N THR A 531 10.36 -46.57 -28.22
CA THR A 531 11.32 -46.27 -29.29
C THR A 531 10.78 -45.13 -30.13
N LEU A 532 11.51 -44.01 -30.14
CA LEU A 532 11.08 -42.81 -30.86
C LEU A 532 11.08 -43.05 -32.39
N PRO A 533 10.11 -42.48 -33.12
CA PRO A 533 10.06 -42.55 -34.57
C PRO A 533 11.34 -41.99 -35.21
N THR A 534 11.78 -42.56 -36.31
CA THR A 534 12.92 -42.07 -37.12
C THR A 534 12.51 -40.88 -38.00
N ASP A 535 11.26 -40.87 -38.43
CA ASP A 535 10.69 -39.83 -39.29
C ASP A 535 10.45 -38.50 -38.52
N ASP A 536 10.90 -37.40 -39.09
CA ASP A 536 10.81 -36.07 -38.52
C ASP A 536 9.37 -35.54 -38.40
N ALA A 537 8.50 -35.86 -39.36
CA ALA A 537 7.09 -35.48 -39.30
C ALA A 537 6.37 -36.22 -38.18
N ALA A 538 6.72 -37.49 -37.93
CA ALA A 538 6.19 -38.27 -36.83
C ALA A 538 6.65 -37.73 -35.46
N ILE A 539 7.90 -37.28 -35.33
CA ILE A 539 8.40 -36.59 -34.11
C ILE A 539 7.63 -35.29 -33.85
N LYS A 540 7.45 -34.45 -34.86
CA LYS A 540 6.68 -33.18 -34.74
C LYS A 540 5.24 -33.44 -34.31
N LYS A 541 4.59 -34.46 -34.91
CA LYS A 541 3.23 -34.85 -34.51
C LYS A 541 3.16 -35.36 -33.06
N LEU A 542 4.16 -36.17 -32.67
CA LEU A 542 4.26 -36.69 -31.30
C LEU A 542 4.43 -35.58 -30.29
N ILE A 543 5.31 -34.60 -30.53
CA ILE A 543 5.51 -33.44 -29.68
C ILE A 543 4.21 -32.64 -29.49
N VAL A 544 3.48 -32.34 -30.58
CA VAL A 544 2.20 -31.63 -30.48
C VAL A 544 1.23 -32.42 -29.59
N ASN A 545 1.11 -33.72 -29.75
CA ASN A 545 0.22 -34.55 -28.94
C ASN A 545 0.64 -34.56 -27.46
N VAL A 546 1.93 -34.70 -27.19
CA VAL A 546 2.48 -34.71 -25.81
C VAL A 546 2.26 -33.37 -25.13
N LEU A 547 2.65 -32.25 -25.75
CA LEU A 547 2.51 -30.92 -25.18
C LEU A 547 1.03 -30.52 -25.02
N SER A 548 0.16 -30.88 -25.98
CA SER A 548 -1.29 -30.57 -25.89
C SER A 548 -1.98 -31.40 -24.80
N SER A 549 -1.51 -32.62 -24.51
CA SER A 549 -2.05 -33.42 -23.40
C SER A 549 -1.56 -32.97 -22.01
N THR A 550 -0.55 -32.12 -21.97
CA THR A 550 0.12 -31.66 -20.74
C THR A 550 0.00 -30.15 -20.56
N LYS A 551 -1.04 -29.52 -21.11
CA LYS A 551 -1.32 -28.08 -20.92
C LYS A 551 -1.33 -27.75 -19.44
N GLY A 552 -0.53 -26.77 -19.06
CA GLY A 552 -0.37 -26.37 -17.66
C GLY A 552 0.64 -27.20 -16.84
N ALA A 553 1.19 -28.32 -17.38
CA ALA A 553 2.23 -29.08 -16.68
C ALA A 553 3.66 -28.51 -16.89
N GLY A 554 3.79 -27.42 -17.62
CA GLY A 554 5.06 -26.72 -17.82
C GLY A 554 6.04 -27.38 -18.79
N TRP A 555 5.61 -28.39 -19.57
CA TRP A 555 6.51 -29.07 -20.48
C TRP A 555 6.96 -28.25 -21.66
N SER A 556 6.12 -27.31 -22.13
CA SER A 556 6.53 -26.34 -23.15
C SER A 556 7.64 -25.41 -22.63
N ALA A 557 7.56 -24.99 -21.38
CA ALA A 557 8.59 -24.23 -20.70
C ALA A 557 9.91 -25.04 -20.56
N ARG A 558 9.82 -26.29 -20.11
CA ARG A 558 10.99 -27.21 -20.01
C ARG A 558 11.66 -27.43 -21.35
N LEU A 559 10.90 -27.59 -22.46
CA LEU A 559 11.46 -27.66 -23.79
C LEU A 559 12.25 -26.41 -24.16
N LEU A 560 11.69 -25.21 -23.86
CA LEU A 560 12.33 -23.93 -24.17
C LEU A 560 13.62 -23.71 -23.35
N GLU A 561 13.65 -24.15 -22.09
CA GLU A 561 14.86 -24.09 -21.24
C GLU A 561 16.02 -24.93 -21.84
N GLN A 562 15.71 -26.03 -22.51
CA GLN A 562 16.71 -26.89 -23.17
C GLN A 562 17.17 -26.36 -24.52
N CYS A 563 16.45 -25.38 -25.13
CA CYS A 563 16.81 -24.82 -26.44
C CYS A 563 18.00 -23.85 -26.31
N GLN A 564 19.00 -24.03 -27.16
CA GLN A 564 20.04 -23.05 -27.39
C GLN A 564 19.45 -21.80 -28.09
N SER A 565 20.17 -20.69 -28.10
CA SER A 565 19.69 -19.42 -28.67
C SER A 565 19.17 -19.58 -30.12
N SER A 566 19.87 -20.34 -30.97
CA SER A 566 19.48 -20.57 -32.35
C SER A 566 18.36 -21.59 -32.55
N GLU A 567 17.96 -22.32 -31.49
CA GLU A 567 16.92 -23.35 -31.52
C GLU A 567 15.55 -22.84 -31.08
N ARG A 568 15.49 -21.63 -30.52
CA ARG A 568 14.25 -21.04 -29.97
C ARG A 568 13.27 -20.63 -31.06
N PRO A 569 11.95 -20.71 -30.77
CA PRO A 569 10.92 -20.31 -31.74
C PRO A 569 11.02 -18.82 -32.08
N THR A 570 11.28 -18.53 -33.37
CA THR A 570 11.53 -17.17 -33.86
C THR A 570 10.33 -16.23 -33.63
N THR A 571 9.12 -16.76 -33.87
CA THR A 571 7.87 -15.98 -33.69
C THR A 571 7.73 -15.45 -32.27
N ALA A 572 7.93 -16.26 -31.25
CA ALA A 572 7.82 -15.85 -29.85
C ALA A 572 9.00 -14.95 -29.43
N VAL A 573 10.22 -15.20 -29.93
CA VAL A 573 11.40 -14.36 -29.69
C VAL A 573 11.19 -12.96 -30.26
N GLU A 574 10.70 -12.83 -31.51
CA GLU A 574 10.42 -11.52 -32.13
C GLU A 574 9.32 -10.75 -31.42
N PHE A 575 8.29 -11.45 -30.95
CA PHE A 575 7.24 -10.84 -30.12
C PHE A 575 7.81 -10.25 -28.84
N LEU A 576 8.59 -10.99 -28.07
CA LEU A 576 9.24 -10.49 -26.86
C LEU A 576 10.19 -9.33 -27.13
N LYS A 577 10.99 -9.40 -28.23
CA LYS A 577 11.87 -8.30 -28.64
C LYS A 577 11.10 -7.01 -28.92
N LYS A 578 9.91 -7.08 -29.52
CA LYS A 578 9.04 -5.89 -29.69
C LYS A 578 8.64 -5.30 -28.35
N ILE A 579 8.35 -6.12 -27.34
CA ILE A 579 7.94 -5.65 -25.99
C ILE A 579 9.10 -4.94 -25.29
N TYR A 580 10.33 -5.46 -25.35
CA TYR A 580 11.50 -4.82 -24.75
C TYR A 580 11.73 -3.40 -25.27
N THR A 581 11.31 -3.06 -26.50
CA THR A 581 11.43 -1.69 -27.04
C THR A 581 10.56 -0.68 -26.30
N TYR A 582 9.46 -1.11 -25.66
CA TYR A 582 8.59 -0.24 -24.86
C TYR A 582 9.18 0.08 -23.49
N PHE A 583 10.12 -0.72 -23.00
CA PHE A 583 10.70 -0.61 -21.68
C PHE A 583 12.23 -0.64 -21.74
N PRO A 584 12.88 0.37 -22.34
CA PRO A 584 14.33 0.41 -22.41
C PRO A 584 14.94 0.51 -21.01
N LEU A 585 16.19 0.06 -20.86
CA LEU A 585 16.96 0.29 -19.66
C LEU A 585 17.02 1.78 -19.34
N PRO A 586 16.89 2.19 -18.06
CA PRO A 586 17.05 3.59 -17.70
C PRO A 586 18.46 4.06 -18.06
N VAL A 587 18.53 5.13 -18.83
CA VAL A 587 19.82 5.79 -19.15
C VAL A 587 20.35 6.37 -17.84
N VAL A 588 21.41 5.78 -17.31
CA VAL A 588 22.17 6.37 -16.20
C VAL A 588 22.92 7.58 -16.77
N THR A 589 22.31 8.76 -16.69
CA THR A 589 23.03 10.01 -16.90
C THR A 589 24.06 10.13 -15.76
N PRO A 590 25.37 10.17 -16.07
CA PRO A 590 26.35 10.42 -15.01
C PRO A 590 25.99 11.76 -14.38
N ALA A 591 25.89 11.79 -13.06
CA ALA A 591 25.70 13.04 -12.32
C ALA A 591 26.75 14.03 -12.79
N THR A 592 26.35 15.04 -13.56
CA THR A 592 27.19 16.17 -13.95
C THR A 592 27.69 16.76 -12.65
N GLY A 593 29.02 16.71 -12.47
CA GLY A 593 29.74 16.99 -11.24
C GLY A 593 29.24 18.24 -10.53
N ALA A 594 28.83 18.06 -9.30
CA ALA A 594 28.85 19.12 -8.33
C ALA A 594 30.31 19.58 -8.22
N SER A 595 30.60 20.75 -8.78
CA SER A 595 31.85 21.47 -8.58
C SER A 595 32.06 21.60 -7.06
N ALA A 596 33.07 20.90 -6.53
CA ALA A 596 33.57 21.10 -5.19
C ALA A 596 33.93 22.58 -5.04
N GLN A 597 33.13 23.33 -4.33
CA GLN A 597 33.57 24.53 -3.65
C GLN A 597 34.02 24.09 -2.26
N THR A 598 35.31 23.97 -2.10
CA THR A 598 36.07 23.92 -0.84
C THR A 598 36.24 25.32 -0.28
N PRO A 599 36.61 25.47 1.00
CA PRO A 599 35.79 25.75 2.17
C PRO A 599 35.57 27.23 2.41
#